data_dc833feff5fb5015a3bee925e523a811
#
_entry.id   dc833feff5fb5015a3bee925e523a811
#
_cell.length_a   1.000
_cell.length_b   1.000
_cell.length_c   1.000
_cell.angle_alpha   90.00
_cell.angle_beta   90.00
_cell.angle_gamma   90.00
#
_symmetry.space_group_name_H-M   'P 1'
#
loop_
_entity.id
_entity.type
_entity.pdbx_description
1 polymer ?
#
loop_
_entity_poly.entity_id
_entity_poly.type
_entity_poly.pdbx_seq_one_letter_code
_entity_poly.pdbx_strand_id
1 'polypeptide(L)'
;GDTTWAGWDSANPTLARWNGVKYADTYRVVLYDDQGSVVTQTVENATSYDFSQFMTRDRVNYYFEVTAIARNGDQRDYLKDGGPVSSLGSASNNPGITDGTWGDYQQGRRFTKADGTNPAGCWELILGKWYYFNAGGYAVTGWNEIDGTWYYMYEDGAMAAGTTTPDGYVVDGSGAWVQ
;
A
#
# COMPACT_ATOMS: atom_id res chain seq x y z
N GLY A 1 -20.87 -10.54 6.40
CA GLY A 1 -20.46 -10.08 5.07
C GLY A 1 -19.11 -9.39 5.14
N ASP A 2 -18.42 -9.29 4.02
CA ASP A 2 -17.10 -8.68 3.95
C ASP A 2 -17.22 -7.22 3.52
N THR A 3 -16.26 -6.39 3.95
CA THR A 3 -16.05 -5.08 3.36
C THR A 3 -15.73 -5.28 1.88
N THR A 4 -16.35 -4.51 1.01
CA THR A 4 -16.17 -4.64 -0.44
C THR A 4 -15.09 -3.71 -0.99
N TRP A 5 -14.66 -2.75 -0.21
CA TRP A 5 -13.62 -1.78 -0.55
C TRP A 5 -12.99 -1.19 0.70
N ALA A 6 -11.68 -0.98 0.63
CA ALA A 6 -10.88 -0.25 1.60
C ALA A 6 -9.82 0.57 0.87
N GLY A 7 -9.52 1.77 1.34
CA GLY A 7 -8.52 2.64 0.72
C GLY A 7 -8.22 3.88 1.53
N TRP A 8 -7.22 4.63 1.10
CA TRP A 8 -6.84 5.90 1.69
C TRP A 8 -7.68 7.05 1.13
N ASP A 9 -7.95 8.03 1.97
CA ASP A 9 -8.62 9.25 1.52
C ASP A 9 -7.71 10.05 0.58
N SER A 10 -8.28 10.57 -0.51
CA SER A 10 -7.50 11.28 -1.53
C SER A 10 -6.99 12.65 -1.09
N ALA A 11 -7.65 13.26 -0.10
CA ALA A 11 -7.27 14.58 0.44
C ALA A 11 -6.43 14.46 1.72
N ASN A 12 -6.57 13.34 2.45
CA ASN A 12 -5.79 13.06 3.65
C ASN A 12 -5.16 11.67 3.56
N PRO A 13 -3.87 11.55 3.19
CA PRO A 13 -3.21 10.28 2.92
C PRO A 13 -3.02 9.39 4.16
N THR A 14 -3.32 9.88 5.37
CA THR A 14 -3.27 9.09 6.60
C THR A 14 -4.62 8.61 7.08
N LEU A 15 -5.70 9.06 6.43
CA LEU A 15 -7.07 8.69 6.76
C LEU A 15 -7.49 7.44 5.99
N ALA A 16 -7.58 6.33 6.69
CA ALA A 16 -8.14 5.08 6.18
C ALA A 16 -9.66 5.18 6.06
N ARG A 17 -10.24 4.64 4.98
CA ARG A 17 -11.68 4.56 4.74
C ARG A 17 -12.06 3.18 4.21
N TRP A 18 -13.29 2.73 4.52
CA TRP A 18 -13.84 1.48 4.00
C TRP A 18 -15.35 1.54 3.85
N ASN A 19 -15.90 0.61 3.10
CA ASN A 19 -17.34 0.47 3.00
C ASN A 19 -17.91 -0.22 4.24
N GLY A 20 -18.99 0.34 4.78
CA GLY A 20 -19.73 -0.26 5.87
C GLY A 20 -20.35 -1.61 5.48
N VAL A 21 -20.38 -2.53 6.41
CA VAL A 21 -21.00 -3.85 6.26
C VAL A 21 -22.34 -3.87 7.01
N LYS A 22 -23.37 -4.37 6.35
CA LYS A 22 -24.69 -4.52 6.99
C LYS A 22 -24.57 -5.39 8.24
N TYR A 23 -25.08 -4.89 9.35
CA TYR A 23 -25.04 -5.52 10.69
C TYR A 23 -23.65 -5.53 11.37
N ALA A 24 -22.66 -4.83 10.83
CA ALA A 24 -21.42 -4.55 11.54
C ALA A 24 -21.39 -3.08 11.96
N ASP A 25 -21.09 -2.86 13.23
CA ASP A 25 -20.81 -1.53 13.80
C ASP A 25 -19.39 -1.42 14.33
N THR A 26 -18.67 -2.54 14.32
CA THR A 26 -17.31 -2.65 14.84
C THR A 26 -16.39 -3.23 13.76
N TYR A 27 -15.21 -2.64 13.62
CA TYR A 27 -14.19 -3.04 12.68
C TYR A 27 -12.84 -3.17 13.38
N ARG A 28 -12.12 -4.24 13.08
CA ARG A 28 -10.71 -4.36 13.42
C ARG A 28 -9.92 -3.84 12.23
N VAL A 29 -9.07 -2.85 12.47
CA VAL A 29 -8.23 -2.23 11.45
C VAL A 29 -6.77 -2.38 11.85
N VAL A 30 -5.96 -2.95 10.99
CA VAL A 30 -4.54 -3.20 11.24
C VAL A 30 -3.73 -2.40 10.23
N LEU A 31 -2.85 -1.54 10.71
CA LEU A 31 -1.87 -0.83 9.89
C LEU A 31 -0.61 -1.68 9.76
N TYR A 32 -0.06 -1.74 8.58
CA TYR A 32 1.19 -2.43 8.25
C TYR A 32 2.18 -1.49 7.58
N ASP A 33 3.46 -1.80 7.76
CA ASP A 33 4.58 -1.24 7.00
C ASP A 33 5.45 -2.37 6.41
N ASP A 34 6.65 -2.03 5.94
CA ASP A 34 7.63 -2.97 5.38
C ASP A 34 8.20 -3.98 6.41
N GLN A 35 7.95 -3.77 7.70
CA GLN A 35 8.39 -4.64 8.80
C GLN A 35 7.26 -5.49 9.40
N GLY A 36 6.03 -5.27 8.96
CA GLY A 36 4.85 -6.00 9.43
C GLY A 36 3.80 -5.11 10.06
N SER A 37 3.04 -5.63 11.02
CA SER A 37 1.97 -4.88 11.66
C SER A 37 2.51 -3.80 12.60
N VAL A 38 2.06 -2.56 12.39
CA VAL A 38 2.43 -1.39 13.19
C VAL A 38 1.49 -1.24 14.38
N VAL A 39 0.19 -1.28 14.12
CA VAL A 39 -0.85 -1.12 15.15
C VAL A 39 -2.15 -1.80 14.72
N THR A 40 -2.88 -2.30 15.71
CA THR A 40 -4.26 -2.79 15.56
C THR A 40 -5.20 -1.87 16.31
N GLN A 41 -6.26 -1.42 15.63
CA GLN A 41 -7.31 -0.59 16.22
C GLN A 41 -8.67 -1.26 16.09
N THR A 42 -9.51 -1.06 17.11
CA THR A 42 -10.93 -1.38 17.05
C THR A 42 -11.70 -0.09 16.86
N VAL A 43 -12.47 -0.01 15.78
CA VAL A 43 -13.23 1.17 15.39
C VAL A 43 -14.71 0.86 15.48
N GLU A 44 -15.43 1.62 16.30
CA GLU A 44 -16.87 1.44 16.53
C GLU A 44 -17.66 2.56 15.86
N ASN A 45 -18.79 2.20 15.24
CA ASN A 45 -19.75 3.12 14.64
C ASN A 45 -19.14 4.11 13.62
N ALA A 46 -18.02 3.74 13.01
CA ALA A 46 -17.37 4.54 11.97
C ALA A 46 -16.77 3.64 10.88
N THR A 47 -16.55 4.22 9.72
CA THR A 47 -15.95 3.57 8.56
C THR A 47 -14.69 4.28 8.10
N SER A 48 -14.01 4.92 9.04
CA SER A 48 -12.72 5.58 8.83
C SER A 48 -11.91 5.64 10.12
N TYR A 49 -10.58 5.73 9.96
CA TYR A 49 -9.65 5.93 11.07
C TYR A 49 -8.41 6.67 10.59
N ASP A 50 -7.96 7.66 11.35
CA ASP A 50 -6.75 8.43 11.03
C ASP A 50 -5.53 7.80 11.72
N PHE A 51 -4.60 7.28 10.91
CA PHE A 51 -3.36 6.65 11.34
C PHE A 51 -2.17 7.61 11.45
N SER A 52 -2.36 8.92 11.30
CA SER A 52 -1.26 9.92 11.25
C SER A 52 -0.26 9.77 12.39
N GLN A 53 -0.72 9.46 13.60
CA GLN A 53 0.14 9.28 14.78
C GLN A 53 1.01 8.01 14.72
N PHE A 54 0.69 7.05 13.85
CA PHE A 54 1.40 5.78 13.72
C PHE A 54 2.26 5.71 12.45
N MET A 55 1.97 6.55 11.45
CA MET A 55 2.70 6.62 10.18
C MET A 55 3.90 7.56 10.32
N THR A 56 4.85 7.19 11.18
CA THR A 56 5.95 8.08 11.62
C THR A 56 7.27 7.83 10.90
N ARG A 57 7.39 6.73 10.13
CA ARG A 57 8.61 6.41 9.39
C ARG A 57 8.57 7.04 8.01
N ASP A 58 9.64 7.76 7.65
CA ASP A 58 9.82 8.34 6.34
C ASP A 58 10.11 7.27 5.27
N ARG A 59 9.63 7.48 4.05
CA ARG A 59 9.89 6.64 2.89
C ARG A 59 9.47 5.18 3.06
N VAL A 60 8.39 4.97 3.81
CA VAL A 60 7.78 3.66 4.02
C VAL A 60 6.41 3.64 3.38
N ASN A 61 6.10 2.56 2.70
CA ASN A 61 4.77 2.32 2.16
C ASN A 61 3.90 1.67 3.22
N TYR A 62 2.90 2.40 3.71
CA TYR A 62 1.92 1.88 4.65
C TYR A 62 0.68 1.38 3.90
N TYR A 63 0.12 0.27 4.38
CA TYR A 63 -1.20 -0.20 3.98
C TYR A 63 -1.98 -0.66 5.21
N PHE A 64 -3.27 -0.83 5.08
CA PHE A 64 -4.08 -1.33 6.19
C PHE A 64 -5.01 -2.46 5.72
N GLU A 65 -5.38 -3.30 6.67
CA GLU A 65 -6.43 -4.30 6.51
C GLU A 65 -7.59 -3.98 7.43
N VAL A 66 -8.80 -4.15 6.93
CA VAL A 66 -10.02 -3.97 7.72
C VAL A 66 -10.83 -5.24 7.72
N THR A 67 -11.27 -5.64 8.91
CA THR A 67 -12.14 -6.79 9.16
C THR A 67 -13.40 -6.32 9.86
N ALA A 68 -14.56 -6.57 9.27
CA ALA A 68 -15.84 -6.34 9.95
C ALA A 68 -16.04 -7.40 11.04
N ILE A 69 -16.31 -6.97 12.27
CA ILE A 69 -16.56 -7.84 13.41
C ILE A 69 -18.06 -8.08 13.54
N ALA A 70 -18.45 -9.32 13.73
CA ALA A 70 -19.84 -9.68 13.94
C ALA A 70 -20.37 -9.05 15.23
N ARG A 71 -21.56 -8.44 15.16
CA ARG A 71 -22.22 -7.82 16.31
C ARG A 71 -22.45 -8.83 17.44
N ASN A 72 -22.13 -8.42 18.67
CA ASN A 72 -22.47 -9.22 19.87
C ASN A 72 -23.97 -9.25 20.11
N GLY A 73 -24.50 -10.39 20.52
CA GLY A 73 -25.92 -10.58 20.86
C GLY A 73 -26.49 -11.87 20.29
N ASP A 74 -27.82 -12.00 20.28
CA ASP A 74 -28.55 -13.19 19.85
C ASP A 74 -28.30 -13.60 18.38
N GLN A 75 -27.67 -12.76 17.59
CA GLN A 75 -27.32 -13.03 16.19
C GLN A 75 -25.89 -13.54 16.03
N ARG A 76 -25.07 -13.60 17.07
CA ARG A 76 -23.67 -14.02 16.97
C ARG A 76 -23.51 -15.47 16.52
N ASP A 77 -24.48 -16.33 16.84
CA ASP A 77 -24.48 -17.73 16.43
C ASP A 77 -24.69 -17.90 14.91
N TYR A 78 -25.19 -16.86 14.23
CA TYR A 78 -25.48 -16.86 12.80
C TYR A 78 -24.57 -15.95 11.98
N LEU A 79 -23.84 -15.03 12.62
CA LEU A 79 -22.95 -14.10 11.98
C LEU A 79 -21.50 -14.48 12.28
N LYS A 80 -20.67 -14.50 11.25
CA LYS A 80 -19.20 -14.64 11.36
C LYS A 80 -18.54 -13.32 11.07
N ASP A 81 -17.36 -13.12 11.66
CA ASP A 81 -16.47 -12.02 11.25
C ASP A 81 -16.21 -12.10 9.74
N GLY A 82 -16.10 -10.96 9.10
CA GLY A 82 -15.70 -10.88 7.70
C GLY A 82 -14.24 -11.29 7.50
N GLY A 83 -13.85 -11.54 6.27
CA GLY A 83 -12.44 -11.64 5.90
C GLY A 83 -11.76 -10.26 5.91
N PRO A 84 -10.43 -10.21 6.07
CA PRO A 84 -9.69 -8.96 5.95
C PRO A 84 -9.73 -8.46 4.50
N VAL A 85 -9.86 -7.14 4.33
CA VAL A 85 -9.75 -6.47 3.04
C VAL A 85 -8.59 -5.49 3.11
N SER A 86 -7.62 -5.67 2.23
CA SER A 86 -6.42 -4.84 2.15
C SER A 86 -6.67 -3.56 1.37
N SER A 87 -6.12 -2.45 1.85
CA SER A 87 -6.05 -1.21 1.10
C SER A 87 -4.92 -1.24 0.07
N LEU A 88 -4.98 -0.34 -0.90
CA LEU A 88 -3.78 0.05 -1.65
C LEU A 88 -2.79 0.74 -0.70
N GLY A 89 -1.49 0.56 -0.95
CA GLY A 89 -0.46 1.19 -0.13
C GLY A 89 -0.48 2.71 -0.23
N SER A 90 -0.08 3.37 0.85
CA SER A 90 0.14 4.81 0.93
C SER A 90 1.54 5.11 1.46
N ALA A 91 2.17 6.12 0.91
CA ALA A 91 3.51 6.55 1.28
C ALA A 91 3.54 7.41 2.56
N SER A 92 2.54 7.34 3.41
CA SER A 92 2.41 8.15 4.63
C SER A 92 2.26 9.66 4.34
N ASN A 93 2.78 10.49 5.23
CA ASN A 93 2.82 11.95 5.08
C ASN A 93 3.94 12.44 4.16
N ASN A 94 4.85 11.57 3.77
CA ASN A 94 5.98 11.91 2.93
C ASN A 94 5.79 11.35 1.52
N PRO A 95 5.56 12.19 0.50
CA PRO A 95 5.45 11.75 -0.89
C PRO A 95 6.80 11.26 -1.45
N GLY A 96 7.86 11.29 -0.66
CA GLY A 96 9.22 11.01 -1.09
C GLY A 96 9.82 12.19 -1.85
N ILE A 97 10.51 11.89 -2.95
CA ILE A 97 11.12 12.90 -3.81
C ILE A 97 10.00 13.59 -4.61
N THR A 98 9.90 14.91 -4.47
CA THR A 98 8.91 15.74 -5.17
C THR A 98 9.51 16.57 -6.30
N ASP A 99 10.82 16.65 -6.36
CA ASP A 99 11.60 17.38 -7.35
C ASP A 99 12.57 16.44 -8.07
N GLY A 100 12.91 16.78 -9.28
CA GLY A 100 13.74 15.94 -10.15
C GLY A 100 13.07 15.67 -11.48
N THR A 101 13.74 14.95 -12.36
CA THR A 101 13.28 14.72 -13.72
C THR A 101 13.45 13.27 -14.17
N TRP A 102 12.46 12.79 -14.90
CA TRP A 102 12.54 11.52 -15.60
C TRP A 102 13.13 11.72 -17.01
N GLY A 103 14.00 10.81 -17.39
CA GLY A 103 14.53 10.70 -18.78
C GLY A 103 14.31 9.29 -19.33
N ASP A 104 13.92 9.22 -20.61
CA ASP A 104 13.74 7.95 -21.32
C ASP A 104 14.97 7.68 -22.19
N TYR A 105 15.55 6.49 -22.03
CA TYR A 105 16.75 6.03 -22.72
C TYR A 105 16.48 4.66 -23.34
N GLN A 106 17.36 4.22 -24.22
CA GLN A 106 17.22 2.92 -24.88
C GLN A 106 17.20 1.74 -23.85
N GLN A 107 17.90 1.89 -22.73
CA GLN A 107 17.99 0.87 -21.69
C GLN A 107 16.86 0.96 -20.65
N GLY A 108 15.99 1.96 -20.73
CA GLY A 108 14.90 2.21 -19.77
C GLY A 108 14.84 3.63 -19.26
N ARG A 109 14.01 3.87 -18.28
CA ARG A 109 13.83 5.18 -17.65
C ARG A 109 14.83 5.40 -16.51
N ARG A 110 15.34 6.62 -16.41
CA ARG A 110 16.17 7.06 -15.29
C ARG A 110 15.54 8.27 -14.60
N PHE A 111 15.75 8.36 -13.31
CA PHE A 111 15.37 9.53 -12.53
C PHE A 111 16.62 10.32 -12.14
N THR A 112 16.60 11.63 -12.37
CA THR A 112 17.66 12.55 -11.93
C THR A 112 17.11 13.41 -10.80
N LYS A 113 17.69 13.27 -9.61
CA LYS A 113 17.34 14.07 -8.44
C LYS A 113 17.74 15.55 -8.67
N ALA A 114 17.19 16.47 -7.89
CA ALA A 114 17.51 17.90 -7.99
C ALA A 114 19.01 18.21 -7.81
N ASP A 115 19.74 17.39 -7.06
CA ASP A 115 21.19 17.48 -6.88
C ASP A 115 22.01 16.91 -8.05
N GLY A 116 21.35 16.42 -9.10
CA GLY A 116 21.98 15.83 -10.29
C GLY A 116 22.35 14.36 -10.16
N THR A 117 22.12 13.73 -9.02
CA THR A 117 22.40 12.29 -8.82
C THR A 117 21.28 11.41 -9.36
N ASN A 118 21.60 10.14 -9.65
CA ASN A 118 20.65 9.13 -10.09
C ASN A 118 20.58 7.98 -9.09
N PRO A 119 19.40 7.51 -8.67
CA PRO A 119 19.31 6.29 -7.88
C PRO A 119 19.83 5.08 -8.66
N ALA A 120 20.51 4.18 -7.99
CA ALA A 120 20.99 2.93 -8.55
C ALA A 120 21.09 1.83 -7.50
N GLY A 121 20.60 0.62 -7.81
CA GLY A 121 20.60 -0.51 -6.90
C GLY A 121 19.73 -0.30 -5.66
N CYS A 122 18.67 0.50 -5.75
CA CYS A 122 17.89 0.88 -4.58
C CYS A 122 16.41 1.17 -4.91
N TRP A 123 15.60 1.12 -3.86
CA TRP A 123 14.24 1.65 -3.88
C TRP A 123 14.24 3.16 -3.70
N GLU A 124 13.35 3.85 -4.42
CA GLU A 124 13.04 5.26 -4.20
C GLU A 124 11.55 5.51 -4.26
N LEU A 125 11.08 6.33 -3.31
CA LEU A 125 9.73 6.87 -3.32
C LEU A 125 9.73 8.21 -4.05
N ILE A 126 8.97 8.29 -5.14
CA ILE A 126 8.93 9.49 -6.01
C ILE A 126 7.46 9.84 -6.26
N LEU A 127 7.04 11.02 -5.82
CA LEU A 127 5.67 11.51 -5.93
C LEU A 127 4.61 10.48 -5.46
N GLY A 128 4.88 9.82 -4.33
CA GLY A 128 3.99 8.85 -3.72
C GLY A 128 3.97 7.47 -4.35
N LYS A 129 4.85 7.17 -5.33
CA LYS A 129 4.99 5.87 -5.97
C LYS A 129 6.37 5.29 -5.73
N TRP A 130 6.44 3.98 -5.49
CA TRP A 130 7.70 3.26 -5.34
C TRP A 130 8.26 2.81 -6.68
N TYR A 131 9.56 2.98 -6.82
CA TYR A 131 10.35 2.54 -7.97
C TYR A 131 11.58 1.80 -7.47
N TYR A 132 11.99 0.76 -8.17
CA TYR A 132 13.28 0.12 -7.96
C TYR A 132 14.20 0.41 -9.13
N PHE A 133 15.40 0.86 -8.84
CA PHE A 133 16.43 1.14 -9.83
C PHE A 133 17.49 0.04 -9.82
N ASN A 134 17.78 -0.53 -10.97
CA ASN A 134 18.86 -1.52 -11.09
C ASN A 134 20.25 -0.88 -10.87
N ALA A 135 21.30 -1.70 -10.86
CA ALA A 135 22.67 -1.21 -10.65
C ALA A 135 23.11 -0.18 -11.71
N GLY A 136 22.53 -0.22 -12.91
CA GLY A 136 22.76 0.75 -13.98
C GLY A 136 22.00 2.07 -13.81
N GLY A 137 21.15 2.19 -12.77
CA GLY A 137 20.33 3.38 -12.51
C GLY A 137 19.07 3.49 -13.38
N TYR A 138 18.57 2.39 -13.91
CA TYR A 138 17.33 2.35 -14.67
C TYR A 138 16.20 1.75 -13.82
N ALA A 139 15.03 2.38 -13.86
CA ALA A 139 13.83 1.84 -13.23
C ALA A 139 13.47 0.50 -13.89
N VAL A 140 13.29 -0.53 -13.07
CA VAL A 140 12.90 -1.85 -13.56
C VAL A 140 11.40 -1.90 -13.88
N THR A 141 11.01 -2.80 -14.79
CA THR A 141 9.62 -3.04 -15.20
C THR A 141 9.30 -4.53 -15.19
N GLY A 142 8.02 -4.88 -15.16
CA GLY A 142 7.58 -6.26 -15.07
C GLY A 142 7.86 -6.90 -13.71
N TRP A 143 7.92 -8.21 -13.66
CA TRP A 143 8.24 -8.97 -12.45
C TRP A 143 9.73 -8.92 -12.13
N ASN A 144 10.05 -8.57 -10.88
CA ASN A 144 11.41 -8.54 -10.37
C ASN A 144 11.46 -9.15 -8.98
N GLU A 145 12.41 -10.04 -8.73
CA GLU A 145 12.72 -10.52 -7.39
C GLU A 145 13.76 -9.60 -6.75
N ILE A 146 13.38 -8.97 -5.65
CA ILE A 146 14.22 -8.03 -4.92
C ILE A 146 14.26 -8.49 -3.46
N ASP A 147 15.45 -8.81 -2.97
CA ASP A 147 15.69 -9.32 -1.61
C ASP A 147 14.80 -10.54 -1.25
N GLY A 148 14.58 -11.43 -2.23
CA GLY A 148 13.80 -12.66 -2.03
C GLY A 148 12.28 -12.49 -2.11
N THR A 149 11.80 -11.31 -2.46
CA THR A 149 10.37 -11.00 -2.64
C THR A 149 10.09 -10.56 -4.07
N TRP A 150 9.02 -11.10 -4.66
CA TRP A 150 8.60 -10.74 -6.01
C TRP A 150 7.68 -9.52 -6.00
N TYR A 151 8.02 -8.55 -6.88
CA TYR A 151 7.25 -7.32 -7.12
C TYR A 151 6.95 -7.14 -8.60
N TYR A 152 5.82 -6.55 -8.90
CA TYR A 152 5.46 -6.16 -10.26
C TYR A 152 5.58 -4.65 -10.45
N MET A 153 6.32 -4.23 -11.48
CA MET A 153 6.46 -2.84 -11.87
C MET A 153 5.73 -2.60 -13.18
N TYR A 154 4.90 -1.57 -13.24
CA TYR A 154 4.24 -1.16 -14.47
C TYR A 154 5.25 -0.69 -15.53
N GLU A 155 4.77 -0.40 -16.73
CA GLU A 155 5.62 0.10 -17.84
C GLU A 155 6.32 1.42 -17.50
N ASP A 156 5.73 2.25 -16.66
CA ASP A 156 6.33 3.50 -16.16
C ASP A 156 7.33 3.28 -15.03
N GLY A 157 7.52 2.03 -14.58
CA GLY A 157 8.38 1.62 -13.47
C GLY A 157 7.73 1.71 -12.09
N ALA A 158 6.50 2.20 -11.96
CA ALA A 158 5.82 2.29 -10.68
C ALA A 158 5.44 0.89 -10.15
N MET A 159 5.67 0.63 -8.86
CA MET A 159 5.33 -0.63 -8.21
C MET A 159 3.81 -0.80 -8.09
N ALA A 160 3.30 -1.95 -8.48
CA ALA A 160 1.92 -2.35 -8.19
C ALA A 160 1.79 -2.72 -6.71
N ALA A 161 0.75 -2.25 -6.05
CA ALA A 161 0.48 -2.54 -4.63
C ALA A 161 -1.01 -2.69 -4.37
N GLY A 162 -1.40 -3.69 -3.57
CA GLY A 162 -2.79 -3.95 -3.18
C GLY A 162 -3.74 -4.16 -4.37
N THR A 163 -3.27 -4.82 -5.43
CA THR A 163 -4.03 -4.97 -6.68
C THR A 163 -3.74 -6.31 -7.34
N THR A 164 -4.50 -6.58 -8.41
CA THR A 164 -4.19 -7.68 -9.34
C THR A 164 -3.39 -7.12 -10.52
N THR A 165 -2.28 -7.75 -10.81
CA THR A 165 -1.41 -7.38 -11.95
C THR A 165 -2.08 -7.68 -13.29
N PRO A 166 -1.62 -7.10 -14.41
CA PRO A 166 -2.21 -7.34 -15.73
C PRO A 166 -2.21 -8.81 -16.16
N ASP A 167 -1.28 -9.61 -15.67
CA ASP A 167 -1.17 -11.05 -15.92
C ASP A 167 -1.90 -11.93 -14.88
N GLY A 168 -2.67 -11.31 -13.97
CA GLY A 168 -3.64 -11.98 -13.10
C GLY A 168 -3.13 -12.41 -11.72
N TYR A 169 -1.94 -12.01 -11.34
CA TYR A 169 -1.40 -12.28 -10.00
C TYR A 169 -1.77 -11.19 -9.00
N VAL A 170 -1.91 -11.57 -7.73
CA VAL A 170 -2.23 -10.64 -6.64
C VAL A 170 -0.96 -10.17 -5.95
N VAL A 171 -0.83 -8.87 -5.75
CA VAL A 171 0.18 -8.25 -4.89
C VAL A 171 -0.50 -7.56 -3.71
N ASP A 172 0.09 -7.69 -2.53
CA ASP A 172 -0.46 -7.08 -1.32
C ASP A 172 -0.20 -5.55 -1.27
N GLY A 173 -0.61 -4.90 -0.18
CA GLY A 173 -0.45 -3.46 0.00
C GLY A 173 1.00 -3.00 0.03
N SER A 174 1.96 -3.88 0.34
CA SER A 174 3.40 -3.60 0.28
C SER A 174 3.99 -3.82 -1.12
N GLY A 175 3.20 -4.35 -2.05
CA GLY A 175 3.62 -4.72 -3.40
C GLY A 175 4.16 -6.15 -3.52
N ALA A 176 4.22 -6.91 -2.43
CA ALA A 176 4.71 -8.28 -2.45
C ALA A 176 3.70 -9.23 -3.12
N TRP A 177 4.19 -10.13 -3.96
CA TRP A 177 3.36 -11.16 -4.56
C TRP A 177 2.80 -12.11 -3.49
N VAL A 178 1.50 -12.33 -3.55
CA VAL A 178 0.77 -13.26 -2.66
C VAL A 178 0.59 -14.59 -3.39
N GLN A 179 1.11 -15.66 -2.79
CA GLN A 179 0.95 -17.04 -3.29
C GLN A 179 -0.41 -17.62 -2.92
#